data_e935ac8ff40815d36612df653b5da4fb
#
_entry.id   e935ac8ff40815d36612df653b5da4fb
#
_cell.length_a   1.000
_cell.length_b   1.000
_cell.length_c   1.000
_cell.angle_alpha   90.00
_cell.angle_beta   90.00
_cell.angle_gamma   90.00
#
_symmetry.space_group_name_H-M   'P 1'
#
loop_
_entity.id
_entity.type
_entity.pdbx_description
1 polymer ?
#
loop_
_entity_poly.entity_id
_entity_poly.type
_entity_poly.pdbx_seq_one_letter_code
_entity_poly.pdbx_strand_id
1 'polypeptide(L)'
;MPAPEPGLPRLLSSETAYNGHLFDVELDVLEMPGGVVARREIIRHPGAVCMIPVDADGSLLLVTQYRHAAGRRLLELPAGTLEPGEDI
;
A
#
# COMPACT_ATOMS: atom_id res chain seq x y z
N MET A 1 19.76 -7.02 8.36
CA MET A 1 19.36 -6.57 7.01
C MET A 1 20.33 -7.11 5.99
N PRO A 2 19.84 -7.75 4.95
CA PRO A 2 20.72 -8.16 3.88
C PRO A 2 21.32 -6.94 3.19
N ALA A 3 22.52 -7.11 2.64
CA ALA A 3 23.14 -6.06 1.83
C ALA A 3 22.26 -5.77 0.60
N PRO A 4 22.17 -4.51 0.14
CA PRO A 4 21.42 -4.20 -1.07
C PRO A 4 22.06 -4.90 -2.27
N GLU A 5 21.21 -5.34 -3.19
CA GLU A 5 21.70 -5.92 -4.44
C GLU A 5 22.41 -4.87 -5.28
N PRO A 6 23.42 -5.26 -6.08
CA PRO A 6 24.07 -4.32 -6.99
C PRO A 6 23.05 -3.69 -7.94
N GLY A 7 23.16 -2.38 -8.17
CA GLY A 7 22.28 -1.64 -9.04
C GLY A 7 20.98 -1.16 -8.39
N LEU A 8 20.80 -1.42 -7.09
CA LEU A 8 19.65 -0.91 -6.35
C LEU A 8 19.98 0.38 -5.61
N PRO A 9 18.97 1.23 -5.36
CA PRO A 9 19.16 2.41 -4.53
C PRO A 9 19.57 2.06 -3.11
N ARG A 10 20.33 2.95 -2.47
CA ARG A 10 20.74 2.81 -1.08
C ARG A 10 19.98 3.82 -0.23
N LEU A 11 19.35 3.36 0.84
CA LEU A 11 18.65 4.25 1.77
C LEU A 11 19.66 5.05 2.59
N LEU A 12 19.60 6.37 2.49
CA LEU A 12 20.47 7.28 3.25
C LEU A 12 19.81 7.72 4.55
N SER A 13 18.53 8.02 4.52
CA SER A 13 17.78 8.41 5.71
C SER A 13 16.30 8.15 5.50
N SER A 14 15.59 7.99 6.61
CA SER A 14 14.13 7.84 6.65
C SER A 14 13.60 8.57 7.86
N GLU A 15 12.54 9.33 7.66
CA GLU A 15 11.91 10.05 8.75
C GLU A 15 10.39 9.94 8.61
N THR A 16 9.69 9.77 9.73
CA THR A 16 8.23 9.69 9.73
C THR A 16 7.65 11.09 9.67
N ALA A 17 6.94 11.40 8.57
CA ALA A 17 6.29 12.68 8.37
C ALA A 17 4.87 12.70 8.93
N TYR A 18 4.21 11.55 8.96
CA TYR A 18 2.86 11.40 9.48
C TYR A 18 2.70 10.02 10.07
N ASN A 19 2.23 9.96 11.30
CA ASN A 19 1.93 8.71 11.98
C ASN A 19 0.42 8.63 12.15
N GLY A 20 -0.23 7.87 11.27
CA GLY A 20 -1.68 7.82 11.20
C GLY A 20 -2.27 6.60 11.89
N HIS A 21 -3.58 6.61 12.03
CA HIS A 21 -4.31 5.46 12.57
C HIS A 21 -4.25 4.27 11.63
N LEU A 22 -4.35 4.51 10.33
CA LEU A 22 -4.36 3.46 9.31
C LEU A 22 -2.99 3.25 8.67
N PHE A 23 -2.29 4.34 8.36
CA PHE A 23 -1.00 4.27 7.68
C PHE A 23 -0.07 5.37 8.16
N ASP A 24 1.21 5.15 7.93
CA ASP A 24 2.24 6.14 8.16
C ASP A 24 2.75 6.66 6.81
N VAL A 25 3.26 7.89 6.81
CA VAL A 25 4.00 8.44 5.69
C VAL A 25 5.44 8.67 6.12
N GLU A 26 6.37 8.10 5.37
CA GLU A 26 7.81 8.25 5.58
C GLU A 26 8.42 9.05 4.44
N LEU A 27 9.37 9.90 4.79
CA LEU A 27 10.18 10.60 3.81
C LEU A 27 11.54 9.92 3.75
N ASP A 28 11.83 9.29 2.63
CA ASP A 28 13.07 8.57 2.41
C ASP A 28 13.99 9.35 1.49
N VAL A 29 15.28 9.38 1.84
CA VAL A 29 16.32 9.93 0.98
C VAL A 29 17.16 8.76 0.50
N LEU A 30 17.28 8.64 -0.81
CA LEU A 30 17.94 7.52 -1.46
C LEU A 30 19.12 8.02 -2.29
N GLU A 31 20.18 7.22 -2.30
CA GLU A 31 21.23 7.35 -3.31
C GLU A 31 20.92 6.38 -4.43
N MET A 32 20.60 6.92 -5.59
CA MET A 32 20.27 6.12 -6.77
C MET A 32 21.54 5.53 -7.39
N PRO A 33 21.42 4.46 -8.19
CA PRO A 33 22.57 4.01 -8.99
C PRO A 33 23.14 5.16 -9.81
N GLY A 34 24.46 5.36 -9.74
CA GLY A 34 25.12 6.50 -10.37
C GLY A 34 25.34 7.69 -9.44
N GLY A 35 24.87 7.62 -8.19
CA GLY A 35 25.16 8.61 -7.15
C GLY A 35 24.18 9.77 -7.02
N VAL A 36 23.14 9.81 -7.83
CA VAL A 36 22.11 10.86 -7.73
C VAL A 36 21.28 10.63 -6.47
N VAL A 37 21.08 11.70 -5.69
CA VAL A 37 20.24 11.67 -4.49
C VAL A 37 18.79 11.99 -4.87
N ALA A 38 17.88 11.17 -4.41
CA ALA A 38 16.45 11.32 -4.69
C ALA A 38 15.66 11.22 -3.38
N ARG A 39 14.51 11.88 -3.35
CA ARG A 39 13.57 11.82 -2.23
C ARG A 39 12.35 11.05 -2.65
N ARG A 40 11.81 10.26 -1.72
CA ARG A 40 10.58 9.47 -1.94
C ARG A 40 9.66 9.61 -0.75
N GLU A 41 8.38 9.69 -1.04
CA GLU A 41 7.33 9.63 -0.02
C GLU A 41 6.77 8.21 -0.04
N ILE A 42 6.85 7.54 1.10
CA ILE A 42 6.47 6.12 1.23
C ILE A 42 5.28 6.02 2.17
N ILE A 43 4.23 5.33 1.71
CA ILE A 43 3.08 5.02 2.55
C ILE A 43 3.27 3.62 3.11
N ARG A 44 3.33 3.53 4.45
CA ARG A 44 3.37 2.25 5.16
C ARG A 44 1.97 1.87 5.57
N HIS A 45 1.39 0.92 4.89
CA HIS A 45 0.02 0.44 5.08
C HIS A 45 0.07 -1.05 5.43
N PRO A 46 -0.83 -1.55 6.31
CA PRO A 46 -0.80 -2.96 6.69
C PRO A 46 -1.10 -3.92 5.53
N GLY A 47 -1.63 -3.40 4.44
CA GLY A 47 -2.04 -4.21 3.31
C GLY A 47 -3.52 -4.51 3.34
N ALA A 48 -4.03 -4.95 2.21
CA ALA A 48 -5.43 -5.32 2.07
C ALA A 48 -5.56 -6.47 1.09
N VAL A 49 -6.66 -7.19 1.19
CA VAL A 49 -7.02 -8.23 0.23
C VAL A 49 -8.38 -7.90 -0.35
N CYS A 50 -8.58 -8.24 -1.61
CA CYS A 50 -9.90 -8.21 -2.21
C CYS A 50 -10.28 -9.60 -2.69
N MET A 51 -11.57 -9.83 -2.82
CA MET A 51 -12.11 -11.10 -3.27
C MET A 51 -12.82 -10.91 -4.60
N ILE A 52 -12.78 -11.94 -5.42
CA ILE A 52 -13.54 -11.96 -6.67
C ILE A 52 -14.53 -13.11 -6.56
N PRO A 53 -15.67 -12.89 -5.84
CA PRO A 53 -16.65 -13.96 -5.66
C PRO A 53 -17.39 -14.20 -6.97
N VAL A 54 -17.36 -15.44 -7.43
CA VAL A 54 -18.03 -15.86 -8.66
C VAL A 54 -19.13 -16.84 -8.29
N ASP A 55 -20.36 -16.52 -8.68
CA ASP A 55 -21.50 -17.37 -8.42
C ASP A 55 -21.52 -18.58 -9.40
N ALA A 56 -22.36 -19.54 -9.13
CA ALA A 56 -22.47 -20.75 -9.95
C ALA A 56 -22.82 -20.46 -11.41
N ASP A 57 -23.52 -19.36 -11.67
CA ASP A 57 -23.89 -18.94 -13.03
C ASP A 57 -22.84 -18.05 -13.71
N GLY A 58 -21.70 -17.82 -13.05
CA GLY A 58 -20.63 -16.96 -13.57
C GLY A 58 -20.77 -15.48 -13.21
N SER A 59 -21.78 -15.12 -12.45
CA SER A 59 -21.98 -13.72 -12.00
C SER A 59 -20.98 -13.35 -10.91
N LEU A 60 -20.55 -12.09 -10.92
CA LEU A 60 -19.69 -11.54 -9.88
C LEU A 60 -20.54 -10.89 -8.79
N LEU A 61 -20.17 -11.13 -7.53
CA LEU A 61 -20.76 -10.44 -6.39
C LEU A 61 -19.96 -9.16 -6.12
N LEU A 62 -20.62 -8.02 -6.24
CA LEU A 62 -20.02 -6.72 -5.95
C LEU A 62 -20.74 -6.08 -4.77
N VAL A 63 -20.06 -5.16 -4.11
CA VAL A 63 -20.65 -4.39 -3.00
C VAL A 63 -20.63 -2.91 -3.33
N THR A 64 -21.62 -2.18 -2.81
CA THR A 64 -21.65 -0.74 -2.93
C THR A 64 -21.24 -0.12 -1.61
N GLN A 65 -20.21 0.73 -1.62
CA GLN A 65 -19.70 1.39 -0.44
C GLN A 65 -19.52 2.89 -0.69
N TYR A 66 -19.80 3.70 0.34
CA TYR A 66 -19.45 5.11 0.28
C TYR A 66 -17.94 5.26 0.41
N ARG A 67 -17.34 5.98 -0.53
CA ARG A 67 -15.92 6.29 -0.53
C ARG A 67 -15.72 7.79 -0.39
N HIS A 68 -15.30 8.19 0.80
CA HIS A 68 -15.19 9.62 1.13
C HIS A 68 -14.23 10.36 0.21
N ALA A 69 -13.10 9.75 -0.14
CA ALA A 69 -12.13 10.36 -1.05
C ALA A 69 -12.71 10.63 -2.44
N ALA A 70 -13.64 9.80 -2.89
CA ALA A 70 -14.35 9.99 -4.16
C ALA A 70 -15.61 10.86 -3.99
N GLY A 71 -16.06 11.06 -2.76
CA GLY A 71 -17.27 11.83 -2.46
C GLY A 71 -18.57 11.16 -2.90
N ARG A 72 -18.57 9.84 -3.11
CA ARG A 72 -19.73 9.11 -3.60
C ARG A 72 -19.64 7.62 -3.30
N ARG A 73 -20.73 6.92 -3.53
CA ARG A 73 -20.75 5.45 -3.46
C ARG A 73 -20.13 4.87 -4.71
N LEU A 74 -19.33 3.84 -4.55
CA LEU A 74 -18.70 3.11 -5.63
C LEU A 74 -19.11 1.65 -5.56
N LEU A 75 -19.22 1.02 -6.73
CA LEU A 75 -19.44 -0.40 -6.88
C LEU A 75 -18.07 -1.08 -6.90
N GLU A 76 -17.84 -2.02 -5.99
CA GLU A 76 -16.50 -2.56 -5.74
C GLU A 76 -16.53 -4.05 -5.49
N LEU A 77 -15.38 -4.68 -5.67
CA LEU A 77 -15.15 -6.02 -5.15
C LEU A 77 -15.07 -5.95 -3.62
N PRO A 78 -15.59 -6.97 -2.90
CA PRO A 78 -15.41 -7.04 -1.45
C PRO A 78 -13.92 -7.05 -1.09
N ALA A 79 -13.55 -6.29 -0.08
CA ALA A 79 -12.17 -6.19 0.35
C ALA A 79 -12.08 -5.93 1.85
N GLY A 80 -10.93 -6.21 2.43
CA GLY A 80 -10.68 -5.95 3.84
C GLY A 80 -9.22 -5.63 4.08
N THR A 81 -8.98 -4.70 5.01
CA THR A 81 -7.63 -4.38 5.48
C THR A 81 -7.09 -5.55 6.30
N LEU A 82 -5.84 -5.91 6.07
CA LEU A 82 -5.18 -6.97 6.81
C LEU A 82 -4.92 -6.51 8.26
N GLU A 83 -5.19 -7.39 9.21
CA GLU A 83 -4.81 -7.20 10.60
C GLU A 83 -3.45 -7.85 10.87
N PRO A 84 -2.70 -7.37 11.89
CA PRO A 84 -1.41 -7.96 12.23
C PRO A 84 -1.51 -9.47 12.45
N GLY A 85 -0.68 -10.24 11.74
CA GLY A 85 -0.66 -11.69 11.83
C GLY A 85 -1.79 -12.42 11.10
N GLU A 86 -2.62 -11.69 10.37
CA GLU A 86 -3.71 -12.30 9.60
C GLU A 86 -3.14 -13.06 8.40
N ASP A 87 -3.61 -14.27 8.20
CA ASP A 87 -3.24 -15.11 7.06
C ASP A 87 -4.16 -14.82 5.88
N ILE A 88 -3.59 -14.80 4.69
CA ILE A 88 -4.35 -14.49 3.48
C ILE A 88 -5.12 -15.74 2.99
#